data_4f744c8c452e61a364a225a6c30a4a5b
#
_entry.id   4f744c8c452e61a364a225a6c30a4a5b
#
_cell.length_a   1.000
_cell.length_b   1.000
_cell.length_c   1.000
_cell.angle_alpha   90.00
_cell.angle_beta   90.00
_cell.angle_gamma   90.00
#
_symmetry.space_group_name_H-M   'P 1'
#
loop_
_entity.id
_entity.type
_entity.pdbx_description
1 polymer ?
#
loop_
_entity_poly.entity_id
_entity_poly.type
_entity_poly.pdbx_seq_one_letter_code
_entity_poly.pdbx_strand_id
1 'polypeptide(L)'
;MTIPQAVTTDDAPERAAAIVAALEAEIGKVIVGQHTLVRRLLTGLFAAIPFATARSEVRAGCGHILLEGVPGVAKTLTATALAHAISARFQRIQLTPDLLPADVLGTRVYDARTATFRIEQGPVFTNILLADEINRATPKTQSALLEAMQERQVTLADTTFPLDDPFWVLATQNPVEQEGVYALPEAQLDRFSMMLRVDYPTASEEVAMLQARLTEQRIEPRVTPADVSRLRDFIRDAVYVDERIMEYIVRLGRATRAPADVGRSNLRELLLLGVSPRSYQHVLALVRVNAFLHGRAWVLPEDVKEIYCDASRHRIARTVRAQAENIDADEILRELMQAVAVP
;
A
#
# COMPACT_ATOMS: atom_id res chain seq x y z
N MET A 1 -5.88 30.30 -12.40
CA MET A 1 -5.70 28.96 -13.01
C MET A 1 -6.87 28.11 -12.55
N THR A 2 -7.75 27.73 -13.45
CA THR A 2 -9.07 27.16 -13.13
C THR A 2 -8.95 25.67 -12.86
N ILE A 3 -9.31 25.25 -11.64
CA ILE A 3 -9.48 23.82 -11.31
C ILE A 3 -10.65 23.32 -12.15
N PRO A 4 -10.54 22.20 -12.89
CA PRO A 4 -11.62 21.70 -13.72
C PRO A 4 -12.84 21.33 -12.88
N GLN A 5 -14.02 21.72 -13.35
CA GLN A 5 -15.32 21.51 -12.71
C GLN A 5 -15.68 20.03 -12.51
N ALA A 6 -16.61 19.79 -11.56
CA ALA A 6 -17.10 18.49 -11.14
C ALA A 6 -17.53 17.55 -12.30
N VAL A 7 -17.22 16.27 -12.13
CA VAL A 7 -17.48 15.18 -13.10
C VAL A 7 -18.97 15.05 -13.39
N THR A 8 -19.36 15.24 -14.65
CA THR A 8 -20.62 14.74 -15.22
C THR A 8 -20.38 13.32 -15.75
N THR A 9 -21.38 12.47 -15.74
CA THR A 9 -21.29 10.99 -15.91
C THR A 9 -20.81 10.51 -17.28
N ASP A 10 -20.75 11.33 -18.32
CA ASP A 10 -20.42 10.88 -19.70
C ASP A 10 -18.90 10.91 -20.03
N ASP A 11 -18.10 11.77 -19.36
CA ASP A 11 -16.66 11.90 -19.63
C ASP A 11 -15.77 11.19 -18.57
N ALA A 12 -16.36 10.37 -17.71
CA ALA A 12 -15.71 9.83 -16.52
C ALA A 12 -14.49 8.91 -16.82
N PRO A 13 -14.51 7.98 -17.81
CA PRO A 13 -13.37 7.09 -18.07
C PRO A 13 -12.15 7.83 -18.62
N GLU A 14 -12.36 8.72 -19.61
CA GLU A 14 -11.28 9.48 -20.25
C GLU A 14 -10.63 10.45 -19.25
N ARG A 15 -11.45 11.10 -18.44
CA ARG A 15 -10.96 12.01 -17.40
C ARG A 15 -10.21 11.28 -16.30
N ALA A 16 -10.68 10.10 -15.89
CA ALA A 16 -10.00 9.26 -14.92
C ALA A 16 -8.61 8.81 -15.44
N ALA A 17 -8.52 8.39 -16.70
CA ALA A 17 -7.26 8.05 -17.36
C ALA A 17 -6.32 9.27 -17.46
N ALA A 18 -6.85 10.45 -17.81
CA ALA A 18 -6.08 11.69 -17.88
C ALA A 18 -5.50 12.10 -16.50
N ILE A 19 -6.25 11.90 -15.42
CA ILE A 19 -5.77 12.15 -14.05
C ILE A 19 -4.55 11.25 -13.74
N VAL A 20 -4.63 9.96 -14.03
CA VAL A 20 -3.54 9.01 -13.79
C VAL A 20 -2.31 9.39 -14.61
N ALA A 21 -2.48 9.64 -15.90
CA ALA A 21 -1.39 10.04 -16.80
C ALA A 21 -0.72 11.34 -16.33
N ALA A 22 -1.51 12.30 -15.83
CA ALA A 22 -1.00 13.56 -15.30
C ALA A 22 -0.19 13.33 -14.00
N LEU A 23 -0.62 12.41 -13.13
CA LEU A 23 0.12 12.03 -11.93
C LEU A 23 1.42 11.31 -12.25
N GLU A 24 1.39 10.33 -13.16
CA GLU A 24 2.60 9.61 -13.60
C GLU A 24 3.63 10.59 -14.22
N ALA A 25 3.18 11.50 -15.07
CA ALA A 25 4.03 12.52 -15.68
C ALA A 25 4.63 13.48 -14.64
N GLU A 26 3.84 13.88 -13.64
CA GLU A 26 4.30 14.82 -12.61
C GLU A 26 5.32 14.16 -11.66
N ILE A 27 5.06 12.93 -11.25
CA ILE A 27 5.98 12.15 -10.40
C ILE A 27 7.27 11.83 -11.18
N GLY A 28 7.15 11.49 -12.46
CA GLY A 28 8.28 11.19 -13.35
C GLY A 28 9.27 12.35 -13.56
N LYS A 29 8.90 13.60 -13.19
CA LYS A 29 9.85 14.72 -13.21
C LYS A 29 10.97 14.57 -12.18
N VAL A 30 10.68 13.99 -11.03
CA VAL A 30 11.64 13.87 -9.91
C VAL A 30 12.05 12.43 -9.63
N ILE A 31 11.25 11.46 -10.03
CA ILE A 31 11.55 10.03 -9.90
C ILE A 31 12.02 9.52 -11.26
N VAL A 32 13.32 9.42 -11.42
CA VAL A 32 13.96 8.91 -12.64
C VAL A 32 13.97 7.39 -12.58
N GLY A 33 13.45 6.73 -13.61
CA GLY A 33 13.26 5.28 -13.59
C GLY A 33 12.15 4.85 -12.64
N GLN A 34 12.23 3.64 -12.10
CA GLN A 34 11.29 3.07 -11.11
C GLN A 34 9.80 3.17 -11.51
N HIS A 35 9.49 3.13 -12.81
CA HIS A 35 8.11 3.21 -13.31
C HIS A 35 7.18 2.17 -12.68
N THR A 36 7.70 0.95 -12.45
CA THR A 36 6.94 -0.11 -11.78
C THR A 36 6.57 0.28 -10.35
N LEU A 37 7.50 0.86 -9.58
CA LEU A 37 7.22 1.33 -8.22
C LEU A 37 6.12 2.40 -8.23
N VAL A 38 6.22 3.41 -9.08
CA VAL A 38 5.22 4.48 -9.19
C VAL A 38 3.84 3.90 -9.52
N ARG A 39 3.75 2.99 -10.50
CA ARG A 39 2.48 2.32 -10.84
C ARG A 39 1.92 1.50 -9.70
N ARG A 40 2.74 0.76 -8.94
CA ARG A 40 2.31 0.01 -7.76
C ARG A 40 1.83 0.93 -6.64
N LEU A 41 2.47 2.08 -6.44
CA LEU A 41 2.01 3.08 -5.47
C LEU A 41 0.64 3.63 -5.87
N LEU A 42 0.44 3.99 -7.14
CA LEU A 42 -0.87 4.41 -7.65
C LEU A 42 -1.90 3.29 -7.54
N THR A 43 -1.51 2.03 -7.79
CA THR A 43 -2.38 0.86 -7.60
C THR A 43 -2.88 0.78 -6.15
N GLY A 44 -2.02 0.95 -5.17
CA GLY A 44 -2.42 0.98 -3.75
C GLY A 44 -3.25 2.19 -3.38
N LEU A 45 -2.90 3.37 -3.88
CA LEU A 45 -3.62 4.62 -3.60
C LEU A 45 -5.08 4.56 -4.07
N PHE A 46 -5.31 4.02 -5.27
CA PHE A 46 -6.64 3.93 -5.86
C PHE A 46 -7.37 2.62 -5.56
N ALA A 47 -6.76 1.67 -4.85
CA ALA A 47 -7.43 0.43 -4.46
C ALA A 47 -8.55 0.71 -3.45
N ALA A 48 -9.73 0.17 -3.72
CA ALA A 48 -10.89 0.27 -2.84
C ALA A 48 -10.91 -0.90 -1.84
N ILE A 49 -10.12 -0.80 -0.77
CA ILE A 49 -10.03 -1.85 0.25
C ILE A 49 -11.18 -1.67 1.25
N PRO A 50 -12.03 -2.70 1.45
CA PRO A 50 -13.15 -2.60 2.38
C PRO A 50 -12.67 -2.56 3.84
N PHE A 51 -13.30 -1.69 4.64
CA PHE A 51 -13.12 -1.67 6.09
C PHE A 51 -14.46 -1.37 6.79
N ALA A 52 -14.63 -1.89 8.00
CA ALA A 52 -15.81 -1.62 8.81
C ALA A 52 -15.61 -0.33 9.63
N THR A 53 -16.63 0.52 9.67
CA THR A 53 -16.63 1.70 10.54
C THR A 53 -17.21 1.34 11.92
N ALA A 54 -17.00 2.19 12.93
CA ALA A 54 -17.60 2.03 14.26
C ALA A 54 -19.13 1.95 14.25
N ARG A 55 -19.79 2.43 13.18
CA ARG A 55 -21.24 2.33 12.97
C ARG A 55 -21.65 1.07 12.20
N SER A 56 -20.78 0.08 12.06
CA SER A 56 -21.01 -1.15 11.29
C SER A 56 -21.29 -0.93 9.79
N GLU A 57 -20.93 0.23 9.25
CA GLU A 57 -20.96 0.49 7.82
C GLU A 57 -19.67 -0.05 7.19
N VAL A 58 -19.76 -0.64 6.01
CA VAL A 58 -18.59 -1.01 5.22
C VAL A 58 -18.29 0.12 4.26
N ARG A 59 -17.08 0.67 4.36
CA ARG A 59 -16.54 1.70 3.48
C ARG A 59 -15.30 1.19 2.76
N ALA A 60 -14.84 1.93 1.77
CA ALA A 60 -13.61 1.65 1.06
C ALA A 60 -12.54 2.71 1.36
N GLY A 61 -11.31 2.26 1.57
CA GLY A 61 -10.15 3.13 1.77
C GLY A 61 -8.97 2.67 0.93
N CYS A 62 -7.92 3.48 0.84
CA CYS A 62 -6.70 3.15 0.11
C CYS A 62 -6.02 1.89 0.63
N GLY A 63 -5.32 1.18 -0.24
CA GLY A 63 -4.51 0.03 0.12
C GLY A 63 -3.15 0.46 0.67
N HIS A 64 -2.91 0.30 1.98
CA HIS A 64 -1.61 0.59 2.59
C HIS A 64 -0.51 -0.29 2.01
N ILE A 65 0.70 0.24 1.92
CA ILE A 65 1.84 -0.43 1.29
C ILE A 65 3.01 -0.52 2.26
N LEU A 66 3.65 -1.69 2.29
CA LEU A 66 4.92 -1.90 2.95
C LEU A 66 6.03 -1.90 1.88
N LEU A 67 7.01 -1.02 2.04
CA LEU A 67 8.18 -0.93 1.18
C LEU A 67 9.37 -1.62 1.84
N GLU A 68 9.81 -2.72 1.28
CA GLU A 68 11.02 -3.42 1.69
C GLU A 68 12.16 -3.05 0.76
N GLY A 69 13.29 -2.65 1.29
CA GLY A 69 14.46 -2.34 0.46
C GLY A 69 15.51 -1.54 1.20
N VAL A 70 16.68 -1.49 0.59
CA VAL A 70 17.86 -0.80 1.13
C VAL A 70 17.61 0.70 1.32
N PRO A 71 18.37 1.37 2.20
CA PRO A 71 18.31 2.82 2.34
C PRO A 71 18.79 3.51 1.05
N GLY A 72 18.32 4.74 0.80
CA GLY A 72 18.81 5.57 -0.31
C GLY A 72 18.10 5.38 -1.65
N VAL A 73 17.13 4.48 -1.78
CA VAL A 73 16.40 4.20 -3.05
C VAL A 73 15.16 5.09 -3.25
N ALA A 74 15.25 6.36 -2.88
CA ALA A 74 14.22 7.40 -3.11
C ALA A 74 12.81 7.13 -2.54
N LYS A 75 12.63 6.18 -1.59
CA LYS A 75 11.31 5.87 -0.98
C LYS A 75 10.61 7.12 -0.43
N THR A 76 11.33 7.93 0.33
CA THR A 76 10.81 9.19 0.90
C THR A 76 10.49 10.21 -0.18
N LEU A 77 11.37 10.35 -1.18
CA LEU A 77 11.17 11.29 -2.28
C LEU A 77 9.91 10.93 -3.08
N THR A 78 9.70 9.65 -3.38
CA THR A 78 8.52 9.18 -4.12
C THR A 78 7.22 9.44 -3.34
N ALA A 79 7.20 9.18 -2.02
CA ALA A 79 6.04 9.46 -1.17
C ALA A 79 5.73 10.97 -1.11
N THR A 80 6.76 11.79 -0.96
CA THR A 80 6.62 13.27 -0.93
C THR A 80 6.15 13.80 -2.29
N ALA A 81 6.73 13.29 -3.39
CA ALA A 81 6.35 13.66 -4.75
C ALA A 81 4.87 13.39 -5.01
N LEU A 82 4.41 12.21 -4.64
CA LEU A 82 3.03 11.80 -4.79
C LEU A 82 2.08 12.68 -3.94
N ALA A 83 2.44 12.96 -2.69
CA ALA A 83 1.64 13.81 -1.81
C ALA A 83 1.48 15.22 -2.38
N HIS A 84 2.54 15.79 -2.92
CA HIS A 84 2.49 17.10 -3.59
C HIS A 84 1.62 17.05 -4.84
N ALA A 85 1.76 16.02 -5.67
CA ALA A 85 0.99 15.88 -6.91
C ALA A 85 -0.53 15.79 -6.67
N ILE A 86 -0.95 15.27 -5.50
CA ILE A 86 -2.38 15.18 -5.11
C ILE A 86 -2.81 16.24 -4.10
N SER A 87 -2.04 17.29 -3.85
CA SER A 87 -2.33 18.33 -2.84
C SER A 87 -2.68 17.78 -1.46
N ALA A 88 -2.14 16.62 -1.10
CA ALA A 88 -2.46 15.95 0.15
C ALA A 88 -1.58 16.45 1.30
N ARG A 89 -2.15 16.44 2.51
CA ARG A 89 -1.34 16.60 3.72
C ARG A 89 -0.42 15.39 3.86
N PHE A 90 0.86 15.65 4.04
CA PHE A 90 1.91 14.65 4.18
C PHE A 90 2.59 14.79 5.54
N GLN A 91 2.76 13.66 6.20
CA GLN A 91 3.58 13.55 7.41
C GLN A 91 4.57 12.40 7.26
N ARG A 92 5.75 12.60 7.81
CA ARG A 92 6.78 11.57 7.93
C ARG A 92 7.08 11.34 9.39
N ILE A 93 7.13 10.09 9.81
CA ILE A 93 7.57 9.69 11.12
C ILE A 93 8.68 8.66 10.98
N GLN A 94 9.84 8.92 11.62
CA GLN A 94 10.91 7.96 11.76
C GLN A 94 10.62 7.14 13.00
N LEU A 95 10.34 5.85 12.83
CA LEU A 95 10.03 4.97 13.93
C LEU A 95 11.32 4.48 14.60
N THR A 96 11.37 4.64 15.92
CA THR A 96 12.53 4.30 16.79
C THR A 96 12.05 3.53 18.01
N PRO A 97 12.93 2.80 18.71
CA PRO A 97 12.53 2.00 19.88
C PRO A 97 11.98 2.80 21.06
N ASP A 98 12.32 4.08 21.16
CA ASP A 98 11.88 5.00 22.21
C ASP A 98 10.53 5.67 21.94
N LEU A 99 10.03 5.61 20.68
CA LEU A 99 8.74 6.18 20.35
C LEU A 99 7.57 5.44 21.02
N LEU A 100 6.69 6.21 21.63
CA LEU A 100 5.48 5.73 22.26
C LEU A 100 4.27 5.79 21.30
N PRO A 101 3.22 5.02 21.53
CA PRO A 101 1.96 5.15 20.78
C PRO A 101 1.39 6.57 20.76
N ALA A 102 1.56 7.32 21.86
CA ALA A 102 1.10 8.70 21.97
C ALA A 102 1.82 9.66 21.00
N ASP A 103 3.08 9.38 20.65
CA ASP A 103 3.84 10.19 19.70
C ASP A 103 3.33 10.00 18.25
N VAL A 104 2.71 8.85 17.98
CA VAL A 104 2.14 8.52 16.67
C VAL A 104 0.68 8.98 16.57
N LEU A 105 -0.14 8.64 17.58
CA LEU A 105 -1.58 8.87 17.57
C LEU A 105 -1.97 10.24 18.12
N GLY A 106 -1.17 10.78 19.03
CA GLY A 106 -1.50 11.96 19.80
C GLY A 106 -1.92 11.63 21.23
N THR A 107 -2.15 12.63 22.01
CA THR A 107 -2.43 12.50 23.44
C THR A 107 -3.29 13.62 23.97
N ARG A 108 -3.80 13.44 25.19
CA ARG A 108 -4.50 14.46 25.95
C ARG A 108 -3.50 15.18 26.87
N VAL A 109 -3.33 16.48 26.65
CA VAL A 109 -2.39 17.34 27.39
C VAL A 109 -3.14 18.28 28.30
N TYR A 110 -2.67 18.42 29.56
CA TYR A 110 -3.19 19.40 30.47
C TYR A 110 -2.53 20.76 30.24
N ASP A 111 -3.33 21.77 29.93
CA ASP A 111 -2.88 23.17 29.84
C ASP A 111 -3.06 23.84 31.21
N ALA A 112 -1.96 24.00 31.94
CA ALA A 112 -1.95 24.61 33.26
C ALA A 112 -2.39 26.09 33.25
N ARG A 113 -2.28 26.79 32.12
CA ARG A 113 -2.66 28.19 31.99
C ARG A 113 -4.17 28.38 31.95
N THR A 114 -4.87 27.46 31.30
CA THR A 114 -6.32 27.49 31.15
C THR A 114 -7.03 26.56 32.12
N ALA A 115 -6.27 25.72 32.87
CA ALA A 115 -6.75 24.64 33.71
C ALA A 115 -7.70 23.67 32.97
N THR A 116 -7.44 23.46 31.67
CA THR A 116 -8.24 22.56 30.82
C THR A 116 -7.37 21.51 30.15
N PHE A 117 -8.00 20.41 29.76
CA PHE A 117 -7.35 19.41 28.91
C PHE A 117 -7.63 19.72 27.44
N ARG A 118 -6.60 19.62 26.62
CA ARG A 118 -6.71 19.68 25.15
C ARG A 118 -6.20 18.39 24.54
N ILE A 119 -6.70 18.03 23.38
CA ILE A 119 -6.20 16.92 22.59
C ILE A 119 -5.16 17.47 21.62
N GLU A 120 -3.96 16.89 21.64
CA GLU A 120 -2.93 17.09 20.65
C GLU A 120 -2.92 15.90 19.73
N GLN A 121 -3.30 16.12 18.45
CA GLN A 121 -3.32 15.11 17.43
C GLN A 121 -1.90 14.79 16.97
N GLY A 122 -1.58 13.50 16.83
CA GLY A 122 -0.31 13.02 16.34
C GLY A 122 -0.20 13.03 14.81
N PRO A 123 0.96 12.65 14.26
CA PRO A 123 1.23 12.63 12.82
C PRO A 123 0.31 11.71 12.00
N VAL A 124 -0.42 10.80 12.62
CA VAL A 124 -1.41 9.95 11.95
C VAL A 124 -2.59 10.74 11.37
N PHE A 125 -2.87 11.94 11.88
CA PHE A 125 -3.92 12.83 11.37
C PHE A 125 -3.47 13.57 10.11
N THR A 126 -3.30 12.81 9.03
CA THR A 126 -2.84 13.28 7.72
C THR A 126 -3.47 12.46 6.60
N ASN A 127 -3.32 12.90 5.34
CA ASN A 127 -3.78 12.09 4.19
C ASN A 127 -2.77 11.00 3.82
N ILE A 128 -1.47 11.34 3.81
CA ILE A 128 -0.39 10.40 3.50
C ILE A 128 0.60 10.40 4.66
N LEU A 129 0.79 9.23 5.25
CA LEU A 129 1.77 9.00 6.29
C LEU A 129 2.90 8.10 5.77
N LEU A 130 4.12 8.61 5.77
CA LEU A 130 5.31 7.79 5.61
C LEU A 130 5.82 7.36 6.99
N ALA A 131 5.69 6.08 7.29
CA ALA A 131 6.16 5.47 8.52
C ALA A 131 7.50 4.76 8.24
N ASP A 132 8.60 5.48 8.43
CA ASP A 132 9.94 4.97 8.14
C ASP A 132 10.41 3.99 9.23
N GLU A 133 10.98 2.85 8.79
CA GLU A 133 11.58 1.81 9.63
C GLU A 133 10.60 1.24 10.68
N ILE A 134 9.41 0.80 10.23
CA ILE A 134 8.34 0.32 11.11
C ILE A 134 8.81 -0.82 12.03
N ASN A 135 9.76 -1.63 11.57
CA ASN A 135 10.33 -2.73 12.34
C ASN A 135 11.28 -2.30 13.49
N ARG A 136 11.60 -0.99 13.60
CA ARG A 136 12.36 -0.46 14.76
C ARG A 136 11.46 -0.03 15.92
N ALA A 137 10.19 0.26 15.66
CA ALA A 137 9.25 0.60 16.72
C ALA A 137 8.94 -0.62 17.60
N THR A 138 8.65 -0.36 18.88
CA THR A 138 8.18 -1.43 19.79
C THR A 138 6.87 -2.04 19.28
N PRO A 139 6.57 -3.32 19.62
CA PRO A 139 5.33 -3.98 19.22
C PRO A 139 4.07 -3.19 19.63
N LYS A 140 4.13 -2.45 20.74
CA LYS A 140 3.03 -1.61 21.20
C LYS A 140 2.77 -0.43 20.27
N THR A 141 3.82 0.24 19.82
CA THR A 141 3.73 1.37 18.88
C THR A 141 3.33 0.89 17.48
N GLN A 142 3.89 -0.25 17.03
CA GLN A 142 3.45 -0.89 15.77
C GLN A 142 1.95 -1.19 15.79
N SER A 143 1.46 -1.84 16.88
CA SER A 143 0.05 -2.21 17.02
C SER A 143 -0.87 -1.00 16.96
N ALA A 144 -0.49 0.11 17.61
CA ALA A 144 -1.28 1.33 17.62
C ALA A 144 -1.41 1.96 16.20
N LEU A 145 -0.30 2.02 15.45
CA LEU A 145 -0.34 2.50 14.06
C LEU A 145 -1.18 1.58 13.18
N LEU A 146 -0.99 0.27 13.29
CA LEU A 146 -1.70 -0.72 12.48
C LEU A 146 -3.21 -0.78 12.81
N GLU A 147 -3.60 -0.48 14.05
CA GLU A 147 -5.00 -0.30 14.44
C GLU A 147 -5.61 0.92 13.74
N ALA A 148 -4.94 2.08 13.81
CA ALA A 148 -5.38 3.29 13.11
C ALA A 148 -5.51 3.08 11.59
N MET A 149 -4.60 2.28 10.98
CA MET A 149 -4.68 1.90 9.56
C MET A 149 -5.93 1.08 9.25
N GLN A 150 -6.28 0.14 10.11
CA GLN A 150 -7.42 -0.76 9.91
C GLN A 150 -8.76 -0.07 10.18
N GLU A 151 -8.84 0.66 11.32
CA GLU A 151 -10.07 1.26 11.79
C GLU A 151 -10.39 2.60 11.13
N ARG A 152 -9.38 3.24 10.49
CA ARG A 152 -9.49 4.59 9.89
C ARG A 152 -9.99 5.63 10.88
N GLN A 153 -9.71 5.42 12.16
CA GLN A 153 -10.03 6.31 13.26
C GLN A 153 -9.04 6.10 14.40
N VAL A 154 -8.97 7.09 15.29
CA VAL A 154 -8.15 7.03 16.51
C VAL A 154 -9.01 7.45 17.70
N THR A 155 -8.93 6.68 18.78
CA THR A 155 -9.56 7.05 20.05
C THR A 155 -8.52 7.63 20.99
N LEU A 156 -8.69 8.91 21.35
CA LEU A 156 -7.85 9.62 22.31
C LEU A 156 -8.67 9.93 23.55
N ALA A 157 -8.30 9.36 24.69
CA ALA A 157 -9.12 9.36 25.91
C ALA A 157 -10.54 8.81 25.61
N ASP A 158 -11.54 9.63 25.76
CA ASP A 158 -12.96 9.24 25.60
C ASP A 158 -13.56 9.66 24.25
N THR A 159 -12.73 10.15 23.32
CA THR A 159 -13.21 10.71 22.04
C THR A 159 -12.58 9.97 20.86
N THR A 160 -13.43 9.52 19.94
CA THR A 160 -12.99 8.89 18.68
C THR A 160 -13.00 9.91 17.56
N PHE A 161 -11.88 10.03 16.87
CA PHE A 161 -11.64 10.92 15.75
C PHE A 161 -11.50 10.10 14.48
N PRO A 162 -12.33 10.31 13.46
CA PRO A 162 -12.09 9.70 12.15
C PRO A 162 -10.82 10.29 11.53
N LEU A 163 -10.08 9.47 10.80
CA LEU A 163 -8.99 9.93 9.95
C LEU A 163 -9.54 10.46 8.62
N ASP A 164 -8.75 11.30 7.95
CA ASP A 164 -9.15 11.86 6.66
C ASP A 164 -9.34 10.79 5.58
N ASP A 165 -10.09 11.12 4.54
CA ASP A 165 -10.14 10.31 3.31
C ASP A 165 -9.60 11.13 2.14
N PRO A 166 -8.55 10.67 1.46
CA PRO A 166 -7.83 9.42 1.69
C PRO A 166 -6.95 9.48 2.96
N PHE A 167 -6.87 8.36 3.69
CA PHE A 167 -5.80 8.07 4.64
C PHE A 167 -4.97 6.92 4.08
N TRP A 168 -3.71 7.17 3.80
CA TRP A 168 -2.84 6.19 3.17
C TRP A 168 -1.48 6.13 3.86
N VAL A 169 -1.08 4.93 4.25
CA VAL A 169 0.20 4.69 4.93
C VAL A 169 1.14 3.96 3.99
N LEU A 170 2.31 4.55 3.82
CA LEU A 170 3.50 3.92 3.27
C LEU A 170 4.42 3.62 4.43
N ALA A 171 4.59 2.36 4.78
CA ALA A 171 5.56 1.94 5.78
C ALA A 171 6.83 1.45 5.09
N THR A 172 8.00 1.69 5.68
CA THR A 172 9.25 1.12 5.19
C THR A 172 9.81 0.14 6.20
N GLN A 173 10.50 -0.88 5.72
CA GLN A 173 11.36 -1.74 6.52
C GLN A 173 12.71 -1.96 5.82
N ASN A 174 13.75 -2.06 6.62
CA ASN A 174 15.07 -2.41 6.12
C ASN A 174 15.35 -3.89 6.43
N PRO A 175 15.48 -4.76 5.42
CA PRO A 175 15.70 -6.19 5.64
C PRO A 175 17.12 -6.52 6.14
N VAL A 176 18.07 -5.59 6.00
CA VAL A 176 19.50 -5.84 6.33
C VAL A 176 19.79 -5.61 7.82
N GLU A 177 19.01 -4.77 8.49
CA GLU A 177 19.20 -4.50 9.91
C GLU A 177 18.65 -5.65 10.74
N GLN A 178 19.54 -6.29 11.55
CA GLN A 178 19.18 -7.40 12.43
C GLN A 178 19.17 -7.01 13.92
N GLU A 179 19.91 -5.96 14.31
CA GLU A 179 19.97 -5.52 15.70
C GLU A 179 18.92 -4.44 16.01
N GLY A 180 18.24 -4.59 17.14
CA GLY A 180 17.25 -3.60 17.61
C GLY A 180 15.97 -3.53 16.78
N VAL A 181 15.60 -4.60 16.06
CA VAL A 181 14.39 -4.67 15.25
C VAL A 181 13.36 -5.63 15.85
N TYR A 182 12.09 -5.27 15.73
CA TYR A 182 10.94 -6.06 16.10
C TYR A 182 10.19 -6.47 14.83
N ALA A 183 10.31 -7.73 14.42
CA ALA A 183 9.58 -8.23 13.26
C ALA A 183 8.07 -8.06 13.43
N LEU A 184 7.42 -7.65 12.36
CA LEU A 184 5.95 -7.58 12.32
C LEU A 184 5.38 -9.01 12.26
N PRO A 185 4.47 -9.39 13.18
CA PRO A 185 3.76 -10.66 13.08
C PRO A 185 2.93 -10.75 11.79
N GLU A 186 2.70 -11.96 11.29
CA GLU A 186 1.93 -12.22 10.04
C GLU A 186 0.54 -11.59 10.07
N ALA A 187 -0.15 -11.62 11.22
CA ALA A 187 -1.47 -10.99 11.39
C ALA A 187 -1.44 -9.46 11.26
N GLN A 188 -0.28 -8.84 11.50
CA GLN A 188 -0.07 -7.41 11.32
C GLN A 188 0.33 -7.08 9.87
N LEU A 189 1.15 -7.93 9.26
CA LEU A 189 1.52 -7.81 7.85
C LEU A 189 0.30 -7.90 6.92
N ASP A 190 -0.71 -8.71 7.25
CA ASP A 190 -1.94 -8.86 6.47
C ASP A 190 -2.77 -7.56 6.34
N ARG A 191 -2.45 -6.52 7.12
CA ARG A 191 -3.07 -5.18 7.03
C ARG A 191 -2.55 -4.35 5.85
N PHE A 192 -1.36 -4.66 5.35
CA PHE A 192 -0.83 -4.05 4.14
C PHE A 192 -1.43 -4.72 2.91
N SER A 193 -1.82 -3.95 1.92
CA SER A 193 -2.39 -4.49 0.68
C SER A 193 -1.32 -5.08 -0.23
N MET A 194 -0.14 -4.48 -0.22
CA MET A 194 1.03 -4.93 -0.96
C MET A 194 2.30 -4.75 -0.13
N MET A 195 3.27 -5.62 -0.38
CA MET A 195 4.65 -5.46 0.03
C MET A 195 5.51 -5.36 -1.23
N LEU A 196 6.11 -4.19 -1.44
CA LEU A 196 6.92 -3.90 -2.62
C LEU A 196 8.40 -3.99 -2.26
N ARG A 197 9.16 -4.73 -3.04
CA ARG A 197 10.61 -4.73 -2.97
C ARG A 197 11.15 -3.61 -3.83
N VAL A 198 11.99 -2.79 -3.22
CA VAL A 198 12.62 -1.66 -3.88
C VAL A 198 14.11 -1.93 -3.96
N ASP A 199 14.54 -2.34 -5.16
CA ASP A 199 15.94 -2.61 -5.46
C ASP A 199 16.68 -1.33 -5.85
N TYR A 200 18.01 -1.43 -5.98
CA TYR A 200 18.81 -0.36 -6.55
C TYR A 200 18.38 -0.08 -7.99
N PRO A 201 18.45 1.19 -8.43
CA PRO A 201 18.27 1.51 -9.85
C PRO A 201 19.27 0.76 -10.73
N THR A 202 18.89 0.54 -11.97
CA THR A 202 19.80 0.02 -12.98
C THR A 202 20.91 1.05 -13.30
N ALA A 203 22.05 0.63 -13.81
CA ALA A 203 23.14 1.54 -14.16
C ALA A 203 22.69 2.65 -15.14
N SER A 204 21.78 2.35 -16.06
CA SER A 204 21.20 3.36 -16.96
C SER A 204 20.32 4.38 -16.24
N GLU A 205 19.56 3.94 -15.24
CA GLU A 205 18.74 4.84 -14.41
C GLU A 205 19.63 5.70 -13.51
N GLU A 206 20.70 5.15 -12.93
CA GLU A 206 21.67 5.92 -12.14
C GLU A 206 22.32 7.02 -12.98
N VAL A 207 22.73 6.72 -14.22
CA VAL A 207 23.27 7.73 -15.15
C VAL A 207 22.20 8.79 -15.45
N ALA A 208 20.96 8.39 -15.72
CA ALA A 208 19.86 9.32 -15.95
C ALA A 208 19.58 10.21 -14.73
N MET A 209 19.68 9.67 -13.51
CA MET A 209 19.57 10.45 -12.27
C MET A 209 20.66 11.52 -12.14
N LEU A 210 21.90 11.22 -12.52
CA LEU A 210 22.99 12.18 -12.50
C LEU A 210 22.83 13.28 -13.58
N GLN A 211 22.20 12.94 -14.70
CA GLN A 211 21.92 13.89 -15.78
C GLN A 211 20.69 14.76 -15.51
N ALA A 212 19.77 14.27 -14.69
CA ALA A 212 18.56 15.00 -14.37
C ALA A 212 18.84 16.24 -13.51
N ARG A 213 18.32 17.41 -13.92
CA ARG A 213 18.42 18.64 -13.16
C ARG A 213 17.33 18.66 -12.08
N LEU A 214 17.40 17.76 -11.10
CA LEU A 214 16.38 17.56 -10.08
C LEU A 214 16.15 18.80 -9.21
N THR A 215 17.15 19.65 -9.03
CA THR A 215 17.06 20.87 -8.23
C THR A 215 16.17 21.95 -8.84
N GLU A 216 15.87 21.89 -10.12
CA GLU A 216 15.04 22.84 -10.85
C GLU A 216 13.60 22.33 -11.05
N GLN A 217 13.34 21.06 -10.72
CA GLN A 217 12.04 20.42 -10.92
C GLN A 217 11.11 20.73 -9.73
N ARG A 218 9.95 21.28 -10.02
CA ARG A 218 8.86 21.46 -9.05
C ARG A 218 7.70 20.56 -9.42
N ILE A 219 7.17 19.86 -8.42
CA ILE A 219 5.94 19.07 -8.56
C ILE A 219 4.77 20.02 -8.39
N GLU A 220 3.89 20.05 -9.38
CA GLU A 220 2.67 20.83 -9.32
C GLU A 220 1.49 19.94 -8.90
N PRO A 221 0.59 20.45 -8.06
CA PRO A 221 -0.65 19.76 -7.75
C PRO A 221 -1.49 19.51 -9.01
N ARG A 222 -1.88 18.27 -9.26
CA ARG A 222 -2.70 17.88 -10.42
C ARG A 222 -4.10 17.45 -10.02
N VAL A 223 -4.26 16.93 -8.82
CA VAL A 223 -5.53 16.46 -8.27
C VAL A 223 -5.65 16.85 -6.81
N THR A 224 -6.84 16.74 -6.26
CA THR A 224 -7.10 16.95 -4.84
C THR A 224 -7.31 15.60 -4.11
N PRO A 225 -7.22 15.54 -2.79
CA PRO A 225 -7.59 14.35 -2.02
C PRO A 225 -9.01 13.84 -2.34
N ALA A 226 -9.96 14.75 -2.54
CA ALA A 226 -11.32 14.38 -2.92
C ALA A 226 -11.40 13.76 -4.32
N ASP A 227 -10.52 14.14 -5.25
CA ASP A 227 -10.43 13.50 -6.58
C ASP A 227 -9.89 12.07 -6.46
N VAL A 228 -8.94 11.82 -5.55
CA VAL A 228 -8.43 10.47 -5.27
C VAL A 228 -9.56 9.56 -4.79
N SER A 229 -10.37 10.02 -3.83
CA SER A 229 -11.50 9.22 -3.32
C SER A 229 -12.55 8.97 -4.40
N ARG A 230 -12.89 9.98 -5.22
CA ARG A 230 -13.81 9.81 -6.35
C ARG A 230 -13.28 8.85 -7.41
N LEU A 231 -11.99 8.93 -7.75
CA LEU A 231 -11.37 8.04 -8.73
C LEU A 231 -11.33 6.60 -8.21
N ARG A 232 -11.00 6.40 -6.94
CA ARG A 232 -11.06 5.08 -6.28
C ARG A 232 -12.44 4.45 -6.39
N ASP A 233 -13.49 5.21 -6.06
CA ASP A 233 -14.86 4.73 -6.11
C ASP A 233 -15.29 4.46 -7.56
N PHE A 234 -14.93 5.34 -8.49
CA PHE A 234 -15.17 5.13 -9.92
C PHE A 234 -14.51 3.84 -10.42
N ILE A 235 -13.24 3.60 -10.14
CA ILE A 235 -12.54 2.38 -10.59
C ILE A 235 -13.20 1.12 -10.01
N ARG A 236 -13.59 1.14 -8.73
CA ARG A 236 -14.30 0.03 -8.09
C ARG A 236 -15.57 -0.34 -8.84
N ASP A 237 -16.34 0.66 -9.26
CA ASP A 237 -17.67 0.47 -9.85
C ASP A 237 -17.63 0.28 -11.37
N ALA A 238 -16.67 0.90 -12.07
CA ALA A 238 -16.55 0.86 -13.54
C ALA A 238 -15.74 -0.32 -14.07
N VAL A 239 -14.77 -0.87 -13.29
CA VAL A 239 -13.95 -1.98 -13.77
C VAL A 239 -14.61 -3.31 -13.45
N TYR A 240 -15.05 -3.99 -14.50
CA TYR A 240 -15.71 -5.29 -14.42
C TYR A 240 -14.71 -6.42 -14.10
N VAL A 241 -15.15 -7.34 -13.27
CA VAL A 241 -14.39 -8.57 -12.95
C VAL A 241 -15.30 -9.76 -13.18
N ASP A 242 -14.92 -10.61 -14.11
CA ASP A 242 -15.63 -11.88 -14.41
C ASP A 242 -15.51 -12.85 -13.21
N GLU A 243 -16.55 -13.63 -12.97
CA GLU A 243 -16.59 -14.64 -11.89
C GLU A 243 -15.41 -15.62 -11.99
N ARG A 244 -15.02 -16.02 -13.19
CA ARG A 244 -13.87 -16.90 -13.44
C ARG A 244 -12.55 -16.31 -12.95
N ILE A 245 -12.39 -14.98 -13.01
CA ILE A 245 -11.23 -14.30 -12.44
C ILE A 245 -11.27 -14.33 -10.91
N MET A 246 -12.44 -14.14 -10.30
CA MET A 246 -12.62 -14.27 -8.85
C MET A 246 -12.31 -15.70 -8.37
N GLU A 247 -12.80 -16.69 -9.09
CA GLU A 247 -12.46 -18.08 -8.83
C GLU A 247 -10.96 -18.38 -8.98
N TYR A 248 -10.31 -17.76 -9.99
CA TYR A 248 -8.87 -17.90 -10.19
C TYR A 248 -8.08 -17.33 -9.00
N ILE A 249 -8.45 -16.14 -8.49
CA ILE A 249 -7.86 -15.57 -7.28
C ILE A 249 -8.04 -16.50 -6.08
N VAL A 250 -9.22 -17.07 -5.90
CA VAL A 250 -9.50 -18.03 -4.82
C VAL A 250 -8.66 -19.30 -4.98
N ARG A 251 -8.55 -19.86 -6.20
CA ARG A 251 -7.71 -21.05 -6.48
C ARG A 251 -6.25 -20.78 -6.16
N LEU A 252 -5.71 -19.62 -6.56
CA LEU A 252 -4.34 -19.22 -6.21
C LEU A 252 -4.14 -19.17 -4.69
N GLY A 253 -5.06 -18.54 -3.97
CA GLY A 253 -4.96 -18.47 -2.52
C GLY A 253 -5.10 -19.85 -1.84
N ARG A 254 -5.97 -20.72 -2.33
CA ARG A 254 -6.09 -22.10 -1.84
C ARG A 254 -4.83 -22.90 -2.09
N ALA A 255 -4.19 -22.73 -3.26
CA ALA A 255 -2.94 -23.40 -3.60
C ALA A 255 -1.81 -23.08 -2.60
N THR A 256 -1.77 -21.87 -2.02
CA THR A 256 -0.79 -21.54 -0.96
C THR A 256 -1.01 -22.33 0.34
N ARG A 257 -2.24 -22.78 0.61
CA ARG A 257 -2.60 -23.56 1.82
C ARG A 257 -2.57 -25.07 1.59
N ALA A 258 -2.83 -25.50 0.37
CA ALA A 258 -2.86 -26.90 -0.04
C ALA A 258 -2.16 -27.08 -1.41
N PRO A 259 -0.81 -26.95 -1.47
CA PRO A 259 -0.05 -27.06 -2.71
C PRO A 259 -0.23 -28.41 -3.44
N ALA A 260 -0.52 -29.47 -2.68
CA ALA A 260 -0.76 -30.80 -3.23
C ALA A 260 -1.98 -30.84 -4.17
N ASP A 261 -3.01 -30.03 -3.93
CA ASP A 261 -4.23 -29.96 -4.75
C ASP A 261 -3.94 -29.49 -6.19
N VAL A 262 -2.81 -28.80 -6.39
CA VAL A 262 -2.34 -28.31 -7.69
C VAL A 262 -1.08 -29.03 -8.18
N GLY A 263 -0.80 -30.24 -7.64
CA GLY A 263 0.33 -31.06 -8.05
C GLY A 263 1.70 -30.57 -7.60
N ARG A 264 1.75 -29.70 -6.56
CA ARG A 264 2.98 -29.16 -6.00
C ARG A 264 3.22 -29.60 -4.55
N SER A 265 3.15 -30.91 -4.32
CA SER A 265 3.34 -31.49 -2.97
C SER A 265 4.67 -31.13 -2.32
N ASN A 266 5.73 -30.91 -3.12
CA ASN A 266 7.05 -30.46 -2.67
C ASN A 266 7.01 -29.12 -1.95
N LEU A 267 6.11 -28.20 -2.34
CA LEU A 267 5.98 -26.89 -1.71
C LEU A 267 5.33 -26.96 -0.33
N ARG A 268 4.69 -28.07 0.05
CA ARG A 268 4.08 -28.24 1.38
C ARG A 268 5.11 -28.13 2.50
N GLU A 269 6.34 -28.61 2.28
CA GLU A 269 7.43 -28.56 3.25
C GLU A 269 8.06 -27.16 3.36
N LEU A 270 7.75 -26.26 2.43
CA LEU A 270 8.30 -24.91 2.37
C LEU A 270 7.36 -23.85 2.98
N LEU A 271 6.06 -24.18 3.08
CA LEU A 271 5.02 -23.26 3.55
C LEU A 271 4.51 -23.67 4.93
N LEU A 272 4.63 -22.75 5.90
CA LEU A 272 4.04 -22.87 7.23
C LEU A 272 2.60 -22.36 7.22
N LEU A 273 2.38 -21.18 6.63
CA LEU A 273 1.07 -20.54 6.47
C LEU A 273 0.88 -20.06 5.03
N GLY A 274 -0.32 -20.24 4.50
CA GLY A 274 -0.76 -19.65 3.24
C GLY A 274 -1.60 -18.38 3.46
N VAL A 275 -1.97 -17.72 2.38
CA VAL A 275 -2.73 -16.46 2.42
C VAL A 275 -4.11 -16.64 3.05
N SER A 276 -4.56 -15.60 3.78
CA SER A 276 -5.89 -15.56 4.40
C SER A 276 -6.99 -15.24 3.37
N PRO A 277 -8.28 -15.55 3.64
CA PRO A 277 -9.38 -15.10 2.77
C PRO A 277 -9.49 -13.58 2.62
N ARG A 278 -9.03 -12.78 3.59
CA ARG A 278 -8.98 -11.32 3.49
C ARG A 278 -8.12 -10.86 2.31
N SER A 279 -7.03 -11.58 2.01
CA SER A 279 -6.14 -11.25 0.90
C SER A 279 -6.86 -11.25 -0.46
N TYR A 280 -7.93 -12.04 -0.63
CA TYR A 280 -8.69 -12.06 -1.88
C TYR A 280 -9.35 -10.72 -2.18
N GLN A 281 -9.87 -10.04 -1.15
CA GLN A 281 -10.46 -8.71 -1.28
C GLN A 281 -9.39 -7.68 -1.66
N HIS A 282 -8.19 -7.79 -1.08
CA HIS A 282 -7.06 -6.92 -1.45
C HIS A 282 -6.63 -7.17 -2.89
N VAL A 283 -6.41 -8.42 -3.30
CA VAL A 283 -6.05 -8.76 -4.68
C VAL A 283 -7.10 -8.25 -5.65
N LEU A 284 -8.41 -8.49 -5.37
CA LEU A 284 -9.51 -8.05 -6.22
C LEU A 284 -9.52 -6.52 -6.41
N ALA A 285 -9.32 -5.76 -5.33
CA ALA A 285 -9.25 -4.30 -5.42
C ALA A 285 -8.03 -3.82 -6.22
N LEU A 286 -6.88 -4.44 -6.02
CA LEU A 286 -5.63 -4.08 -6.70
C LEU A 286 -5.66 -4.40 -8.19
N VAL A 287 -6.21 -5.57 -8.60
CA VAL A 287 -6.27 -5.94 -10.03
C VAL A 287 -7.23 -5.07 -10.83
N ARG A 288 -8.31 -4.55 -10.20
CA ARG A 288 -9.16 -3.55 -10.84
C ARG A 288 -8.39 -2.30 -11.20
N VAL A 289 -7.61 -1.79 -10.25
CA VAL A 289 -6.77 -0.61 -10.51
C VAL A 289 -5.71 -0.92 -11.55
N ASN A 290 -5.06 -2.10 -11.49
CA ASN A 290 -4.06 -2.50 -12.48
C ASN A 290 -4.65 -2.54 -13.90
N ALA A 291 -5.81 -3.13 -14.08
CA ALA A 291 -6.53 -3.14 -15.36
C ALA A 291 -6.84 -1.71 -15.85
N PHE A 292 -7.31 -0.85 -14.93
CA PHE A 292 -7.60 0.55 -15.24
C PHE A 292 -6.34 1.32 -15.66
N LEU A 293 -5.22 1.15 -14.97
CA LEU A 293 -3.93 1.75 -15.32
C LEU A 293 -3.39 1.27 -16.69
N HIS A 294 -3.87 0.11 -17.17
CA HIS A 294 -3.62 -0.38 -18.52
C HIS A 294 -4.71 0.06 -19.55
N GLY A 295 -5.56 1.02 -19.18
CA GLY A 295 -6.59 1.57 -20.06
C GLY A 295 -7.78 0.63 -20.32
N ARG A 296 -8.02 -0.35 -19.44
CA ARG A 296 -9.08 -1.35 -19.58
C ARG A 296 -10.17 -1.19 -18.51
N ALA A 297 -11.41 -1.41 -18.92
CA ALA A 297 -12.57 -1.44 -18.03
C ALA A 297 -12.93 -2.88 -17.57
N TRP A 298 -12.06 -3.85 -17.77
CA TRP A 298 -12.21 -5.24 -17.34
C TRP A 298 -10.87 -5.84 -16.94
N VAL A 299 -10.91 -6.77 -15.99
CA VAL A 299 -9.72 -7.47 -15.48
C VAL A 299 -9.42 -8.69 -16.34
N LEU A 300 -8.13 -8.89 -16.64
CA LEU A 300 -7.58 -10.08 -17.29
C LEU A 300 -6.81 -10.97 -16.30
N PRO A 301 -6.59 -12.25 -16.59
CA PRO A 301 -5.73 -13.11 -15.76
C PRO A 301 -4.31 -12.57 -15.59
N GLU A 302 -3.80 -11.85 -16.58
CA GLU A 302 -2.48 -11.20 -16.56
C GLU A 302 -2.39 -10.14 -15.47
N ASP A 303 -3.47 -9.39 -15.21
CA ASP A 303 -3.51 -8.43 -14.10
C ASP A 303 -3.33 -9.12 -12.75
N VAL A 304 -3.94 -10.30 -12.59
CA VAL A 304 -3.77 -11.10 -11.38
C VAL A 304 -2.32 -11.54 -11.24
N LYS A 305 -1.72 -12.11 -12.31
CA LYS A 305 -0.33 -12.58 -12.29
C LYS A 305 0.65 -11.45 -11.99
N GLU A 306 0.41 -10.27 -12.52
CA GLU A 306 1.26 -9.10 -12.33
C GLU A 306 1.28 -8.59 -10.88
N ILE A 307 0.13 -8.67 -10.20
CA ILE A 307 -0.07 -8.11 -8.85
C ILE A 307 0.14 -9.16 -7.74
N TYR A 308 -0.04 -10.44 -8.06
CA TYR A 308 -0.22 -11.48 -7.03
C TYR A 308 0.97 -11.64 -6.09
N CYS A 309 2.21 -11.58 -6.58
CA CYS A 309 3.39 -11.65 -5.72
C CYS A 309 3.47 -10.45 -4.77
N ASP A 310 3.25 -9.24 -5.26
CA ASP A 310 3.27 -8.02 -4.46
C ASP A 310 2.18 -8.03 -3.37
N ALA A 311 1.01 -8.59 -3.70
CA ALA A 311 -0.11 -8.70 -2.78
C ALA A 311 0.01 -9.88 -1.79
N SER A 312 0.89 -10.87 -2.04
CA SER A 312 0.85 -12.14 -1.31
C SER A 312 2.15 -12.52 -0.59
N ARG A 313 3.32 -11.95 -0.99
CA ARG A 313 4.62 -12.37 -0.43
C ARG A 313 4.74 -12.19 1.08
N HIS A 314 4.12 -11.17 1.63
CA HIS A 314 4.10 -10.87 3.07
C HIS A 314 3.02 -11.63 3.85
N ARG A 315 2.17 -12.39 3.14
CA ARG A 315 1.05 -13.15 3.71
C ARG A 315 1.28 -14.64 3.77
N ILE A 316 2.38 -15.12 3.19
CA ILE A 316 2.82 -16.51 3.34
C ILE A 316 3.96 -16.59 4.33
N ALA A 317 3.90 -17.53 5.26
CA ALA A 317 4.99 -17.81 6.17
C ALA A 317 5.78 -19.02 5.65
N ARG A 318 7.09 -18.83 5.47
CA ARG A 318 8.01 -19.90 5.06
C ARG A 318 8.44 -20.72 6.27
N THR A 319 8.66 -22.02 6.06
CA THR A 319 9.23 -22.89 7.10
C THR A 319 10.71 -22.55 7.36
N VAL A 320 11.23 -22.99 8.51
CA VAL A 320 12.66 -22.85 8.84
C VAL A 320 13.54 -23.47 7.76
N ARG A 321 13.11 -24.58 7.17
CA ARG A 321 13.82 -25.23 6.06
C ARG A 321 13.91 -24.31 4.85
N ALA A 322 12.79 -23.71 4.40
CA ALA A 322 12.78 -22.79 3.28
C ALA A 322 13.65 -21.56 3.51
N GLN A 323 13.70 -21.07 4.77
CA GLN A 323 14.57 -19.96 5.15
C GLN A 323 16.05 -20.36 5.12
N ALA A 324 16.40 -21.54 5.61
CA ALA A 324 17.78 -22.05 5.62
C ALA A 324 18.29 -22.35 4.20
N GLU A 325 17.41 -22.80 3.31
CA GLU A 325 17.70 -23.03 1.88
C GLU A 325 17.62 -21.75 1.04
N ASN A 326 17.36 -20.57 1.65
CA ASN A 326 17.17 -19.27 1.00
C ASN A 326 16.12 -19.26 -0.13
N ILE A 327 15.11 -20.13 -0.04
CA ILE A 327 14.02 -20.16 -1.00
C ILE A 327 13.13 -18.94 -0.79
N ASP A 328 13.00 -18.11 -1.82
CA ASP A 328 12.22 -16.87 -1.73
C ASP A 328 10.70 -17.11 -1.76
N ALA A 329 9.95 -16.24 -1.09
CA ALA A 329 8.49 -16.25 -1.12
C ALA A 329 7.95 -16.10 -2.55
N ASP A 330 8.56 -15.23 -3.36
CA ASP A 330 8.15 -15.02 -4.75
C ASP A 330 8.39 -16.26 -5.64
N GLU A 331 9.43 -17.05 -5.36
CA GLU A 331 9.69 -18.32 -6.09
C GLU A 331 8.55 -19.30 -5.84
N ILE A 332 8.17 -19.47 -4.57
CA ILE A 332 7.04 -20.34 -4.18
C ILE A 332 5.74 -19.85 -4.83
N LEU A 333 5.47 -18.54 -4.78
CA LEU A 333 4.24 -17.98 -5.37
C LEU A 333 4.21 -18.15 -6.89
N ARG A 334 5.33 -17.93 -7.58
CA ARG A 334 5.41 -18.11 -9.04
C ARG A 334 5.22 -19.56 -9.45
N GLU A 335 5.80 -20.50 -8.71
CA GLU A 335 5.59 -21.94 -8.97
C GLU A 335 4.13 -22.34 -8.78
N LEU A 336 3.44 -21.83 -7.75
CA LEU A 336 2.01 -22.04 -7.54
C LEU A 336 1.17 -21.42 -8.66
N MET A 337 1.50 -20.17 -9.08
CA MET A 337 0.78 -19.51 -10.18
C MET A 337 0.90 -20.26 -11.50
N GLN A 338 2.05 -20.92 -11.76
CA GLN A 338 2.23 -21.75 -12.96
C GLN A 338 1.42 -23.05 -12.90
N ALA A 339 1.16 -23.58 -11.71
CA ALA A 339 0.42 -24.83 -11.52
C ALA A 339 -1.11 -24.62 -11.54
N VAL A 340 -1.59 -23.45 -11.18
CA VAL A 340 -3.04 -23.17 -11.16
C VAL A 340 -3.52 -22.82 -12.56
N ALA A 341 -4.53 -23.54 -13.04
CA ALA A 341 -5.13 -23.31 -14.37
C ALA A 341 -5.68 -21.88 -14.50
N VAL A 342 -5.29 -21.22 -15.58
CA VAL A 342 -5.80 -19.87 -15.94
C VAL A 342 -7.21 -20.03 -16.52
N PRO A 343 -8.17 -19.11 -16.23
CA PRO A 343 -9.52 -19.19 -16.75
C PRO A 343 -9.62 -18.92 -18.24
#